data_bb7f9721b74c683e6a955a706ab603a2
#
_entry.id   bb7f9721b74c683e6a955a706ab603a2
#
_cell.length_a   1.000
_cell.length_b   1.000
_cell.length_c   1.000
_cell.angle_alpha   90.00
_cell.angle_beta   90.00
_cell.angle_gamma   90.00
#
_symmetry.space_group_name_H-M   'P 1'
#
loop_
_entity.id
_entity.type
_entity.pdbx_description
1 polymer ?
#
loop_
_entity_poly.entity_id
_entity_poly.type
_entity_poly.pdbx_seq_one_letter_code
_entity_poly.pdbx_strand_id
1 'polypeptide(L)'
;GRRVRGGRQKGVVYLPQNPLAVFTGESVDECFADLASATDMPKSTLSERKGMLLKAFGLASLADRHPYDLSGGEQQRAAIALSLLSDPAVLLLDEPTKGQDALCREALAAMLHRLTDSGKTVVITTHDLDFAAENGDRTALIFGGRIVSIGESTRFFAANDYYTTAAARMTRPFFKTAVTANRAAELCAESGFRHE
;
A
#
# COMPACT_ATOMS: atom_id res chain seq x y z
N GLY A 1 18.44 19.14 -3.32
CA GLY A 1 17.01 19.08 -3.18
C GLY A 1 16.37 20.45 -3.31
N ARG A 2 15.50 20.62 -4.28
CA ARG A 2 14.79 21.88 -4.56
C ARG A 2 13.57 21.93 -3.63
N ARG A 3 13.57 22.83 -2.64
CA ARG A 3 12.37 23.15 -1.85
C ARG A 3 11.37 23.90 -2.75
N VAL A 4 10.23 23.29 -3.01
CA VAL A 4 9.08 23.98 -3.64
C VAL A 4 8.43 24.84 -2.55
N ARG A 5 8.52 26.17 -2.67
CA ARG A 5 7.78 27.13 -1.83
C ARG A 5 6.40 27.35 -2.46
N GLY A 6 5.35 27.16 -1.68
CA GLY A 6 4.00 27.62 -2.02
C GLY A 6 2.90 26.63 -1.71
N GLY A 7 2.04 26.94 -0.74
CA GLY A 7 0.89 26.16 -0.29
C GLY A 7 1.18 25.35 0.96
N ARG A 8 0.18 25.14 1.84
CA ARG A 8 0.26 24.21 2.97
C ARG A 8 0.75 22.87 2.41
N GLN A 9 2.03 22.57 2.63
CA GLN A 9 2.56 21.25 2.24
C GLN A 9 1.87 20.21 3.11
N LYS A 10 0.92 19.51 2.54
CA LYS A 10 0.42 18.26 3.12
C LYS A 10 1.64 17.37 3.29
N GLY A 11 1.88 16.91 4.52
CA GLY A 11 3.10 16.21 4.88
C GLY A 11 3.31 14.90 4.11
N VAL A 12 4.50 14.35 4.26
CA VAL A 12 4.87 13.00 3.87
C VAL A 12 4.92 12.16 5.14
N VAL A 13 4.27 11.00 5.15
CA VAL A 13 4.33 10.06 6.27
C VAL A 13 4.94 8.76 5.79
N TYR A 14 5.81 8.19 6.59
CA TYR A 14 6.49 6.92 6.36
C TYR A 14 6.00 5.87 7.35
N LEU A 15 5.57 4.72 6.85
CA LEU A 15 5.23 3.55 7.62
C LEU A 15 6.30 2.48 7.40
N PRO A 16 7.06 2.11 8.45
CA PRO A 16 8.10 1.09 8.35
C PRO A 16 7.49 -0.31 8.18
N GLN A 17 8.32 -1.26 7.75
CA GLN A 17 7.96 -2.66 7.54
C GLN A 17 7.31 -3.33 8.76
N ASN A 18 7.74 -2.99 9.96
CA ASN A 18 7.09 -3.44 11.19
C ASN A 18 6.01 -2.43 11.61
N PRO A 19 4.71 -2.74 11.44
CA PRO A 19 3.63 -1.82 11.80
C PRO A 19 3.58 -1.50 13.29
N LEU A 20 4.10 -2.39 14.15
CA LEU A 20 4.14 -2.17 15.59
C LEU A 20 5.02 -0.99 16.01
N ALA A 21 5.95 -0.56 15.15
CA ALA A 21 6.83 0.57 15.44
C ALA A 21 6.12 1.93 15.55
N VAL A 22 4.86 2.03 15.11
CA VAL A 22 4.10 3.29 15.16
C VAL A 22 3.11 3.35 16.31
N PHE A 23 2.93 2.26 17.06
CA PHE A 23 2.03 2.24 18.20
C PHE A 23 2.75 2.68 19.48
N THR A 24 2.16 3.64 20.19
CA THR A 24 2.73 4.25 21.40
C THR A 24 1.86 4.04 22.65
N GLY A 25 0.58 3.71 22.48
CA GLY A 25 -0.40 3.54 23.55
C GLY A 25 -0.74 2.09 23.86
N GLU A 26 -1.43 1.86 24.96
CA GLU A 26 -1.91 0.56 25.42
C GLU A 26 -3.17 0.08 24.66
N SER A 27 -3.80 0.96 23.87
CA SER A 27 -4.89 0.62 22.95
C SER A 27 -4.75 1.35 21.62
N VAL A 28 -5.45 0.85 20.59
CA VAL A 28 -5.51 1.54 19.30
C VAL A 28 -6.05 2.97 19.48
N ASP A 29 -7.05 3.15 20.34
CA ASP A 29 -7.64 4.43 20.64
C ASP A 29 -6.64 5.42 21.26
N GLU A 30 -5.85 4.97 22.20
CA GLU A 30 -4.79 5.77 22.83
C GLU A 30 -3.71 6.14 21.82
N CYS A 31 -3.31 5.24 20.92
CA CYS A 31 -2.34 5.55 19.85
C CYS A 31 -2.83 6.72 18.99
N PHE A 32 -4.14 6.77 18.67
CA PHE A 32 -4.74 7.92 17.98
C PHE A 32 -4.71 9.20 18.81
N ALA A 33 -4.97 9.11 20.12
CA ALA A 33 -4.94 10.24 21.02
C ALA A 33 -3.52 10.83 21.18
N ASP A 34 -2.52 9.96 21.30
CA ASP A 34 -1.11 10.36 21.39
C ASP A 34 -0.66 11.09 20.12
N LEU A 35 -0.95 10.52 18.97
CA LEU A 35 -0.60 11.14 17.70
C LEU A 35 -1.36 12.47 17.49
N ALA A 36 -2.62 12.53 17.90
CA ALA A 36 -3.43 13.75 17.87
C ALA A 36 -2.81 14.86 18.70
N SER A 37 -2.23 14.54 19.87
CA SER A 37 -1.58 15.51 20.75
C SER A 37 -0.33 16.14 20.14
N ALA A 38 0.30 15.44 19.19
CA ALA A 38 1.50 15.87 18.47
C ALA A 38 1.19 16.68 17.20
N THR A 39 -0.09 16.95 16.90
CA THR A 39 -0.51 17.69 15.71
C THR A 39 -1.11 19.06 16.08
N ASP A 40 -0.95 20.05 15.20
CA ASP A 40 -1.55 21.39 15.35
C ASP A 40 -3.03 21.44 14.90
N MET A 41 -3.67 20.29 14.65
CA MET A 41 -5.05 20.24 14.20
C MET A 41 -6.02 20.44 15.38
N PRO A 42 -7.17 21.13 15.17
CA PRO A 42 -8.21 21.24 16.18
C PRO A 42 -8.69 19.89 16.67
N LYS A 43 -8.92 19.75 17.99
CA LYS A 43 -9.37 18.48 18.62
C LYS A 43 -10.65 17.93 18.00
N SER A 44 -11.61 18.81 17.63
CA SER A 44 -12.86 18.41 16.96
C SER A 44 -12.58 17.74 15.62
N THR A 45 -11.71 18.33 14.78
CA THR A 45 -11.32 17.78 13.48
C THR A 45 -10.60 16.44 13.63
N LEU A 46 -9.72 16.31 14.63
CA LEU A 46 -9.02 15.06 14.93
C LEU A 46 -9.97 13.95 15.37
N SER A 47 -10.94 14.28 16.23
CA SER A 47 -11.96 13.32 16.70
C SER A 47 -12.83 12.81 15.54
N GLU A 48 -13.28 13.69 14.66
CA GLU A 48 -14.06 13.34 13.47
C GLU A 48 -13.23 12.44 12.53
N ARG A 49 -11.98 12.83 12.25
CA ARG A 49 -11.07 12.04 11.41
C ARG A 49 -10.79 10.67 11.99
N LYS A 50 -10.48 10.58 13.28
CA LYS A 50 -10.30 9.32 13.99
C LYS A 50 -11.51 8.41 13.79
N GLY A 51 -12.72 8.91 14.05
CA GLY A 51 -13.97 8.14 13.86
C GLY A 51 -14.14 7.66 12.42
N MET A 52 -13.89 8.53 11.43
CA MET A 52 -13.93 8.15 10.01
C MET A 52 -12.88 7.09 9.66
N LEU A 53 -11.64 7.22 10.14
CA LEU A 53 -10.56 6.27 9.89
C LEU A 53 -10.85 4.92 10.53
N LEU A 54 -11.23 4.89 11.81
CA LEU A 54 -11.59 3.64 12.50
C LEU A 54 -12.69 2.88 11.76
N LYS A 55 -13.71 3.58 11.27
CA LYS A 55 -14.79 2.99 10.48
C LYS A 55 -14.32 2.52 9.11
N ALA A 56 -13.60 3.36 8.37
CA ALA A 56 -13.14 3.07 7.00
C ALA A 56 -12.17 1.88 6.93
N PHE A 57 -11.40 1.68 8.01
CA PHE A 57 -10.40 0.60 8.12
C PHE A 57 -10.92 -0.63 8.88
N GLY A 58 -12.20 -0.65 9.28
CA GLY A 58 -12.80 -1.77 10.01
C GLY A 58 -12.20 -1.98 11.41
N LEU A 59 -11.82 -0.91 12.09
CA LEU A 59 -11.13 -0.93 13.38
C LEU A 59 -12.02 -0.51 14.56
N ALA A 60 -13.27 -0.11 14.29
CA ALA A 60 -14.16 0.44 15.33
C ALA A 60 -14.37 -0.51 16.52
N SER A 61 -14.50 -1.82 16.25
CA SER A 61 -14.64 -2.84 17.30
C SER A 61 -13.32 -3.27 17.95
N LEU A 62 -12.20 -2.76 17.46
CA LEU A 62 -10.85 -3.08 17.91
C LEU A 62 -10.19 -1.89 18.61
N ALA A 63 -10.89 -0.77 18.73
CA ALA A 63 -10.34 0.48 19.26
C ALA A 63 -9.75 0.34 20.67
N ASP A 64 -10.40 -0.44 21.53
CA ASP A 64 -9.98 -0.66 22.93
C ASP A 64 -8.96 -1.80 23.09
N ARG A 65 -8.61 -2.49 21.97
CA ARG A 65 -7.62 -3.58 22.03
C ARG A 65 -6.20 -3.04 22.04
N HIS A 66 -5.35 -3.76 22.75
CA HIS A 66 -3.91 -3.52 22.70
C HIS A 66 -3.38 -3.85 21.28
N PRO A 67 -2.49 -3.04 20.68
CA PRO A 67 -1.97 -3.28 19.32
C PRO A 67 -1.32 -4.66 19.12
N TYR A 68 -0.72 -5.22 20.14
CA TYR A 68 -0.10 -6.56 20.10
C TYR A 68 -1.13 -7.70 20.09
N ASP A 69 -2.38 -7.44 20.47
CA ASP A 69 -3.49 -8.43 20.44
C ASP A 69 -4.21 -8.47 19.09
N LEU A 70 -3.78 -7.62 18.16
CA LEU A 70 -4.31 -7.57 16.80
C LEU A 70 -3.61 -8.60 15.91
N SER A 71 -4.35 -9.17 14.95
CA SER A 71 -3.74 -9.94 13.86
C SER A 71 -2.84 -9.07 12.99
N GLY A 72 -1.90 -9.66 12.26
CA GLY A 72 -0.98 -8.90 11.40
C GLY A 72 -1.68 -7.97 10.40
N GLY A 73 -2.79 -8.43 9.81
CA GLY A 73 -3.59 -7.60 8.90
C GLY A 73 -4.33 -6.45 9.63
N GLU A 74 -4.79 -6.68 10.87
CA GLU A 74 -5.39 -5.62 11.70
C GLU A 74 -4.35 -4.61 12.14
N GLN A 75 -3.15 -5.06 12.54
CA GLN A 75 -2.02 -4.19 12.86
C GLN A 75 -1.63 -3.30 11.68
N GLN A 76 -1.56 -3.87 10.48
CA GLN A 76 -1.23 -3.12 9.26
C GLN A 76 -2.30 -2.06 8.96
N ARG A 77 -3.59 -2.43 9.02
CA ARG A 77 -4.70 -1.47 8.83
C ARG A 77 -4.68 -0.36 9.87
N ALA A 78 -4.45 -0.69 11.15
CA ALA A 78 -4.37 0.28 12.22
C ALA A 78 -3.18 1.24 12.04
N ALA A 79 -2.01 0.74 11.67
CA ALA A 79 -0.82 1.55 11.42
C ALA A 79 -1.02 2.53 10.23
N ILE A 80 -1.66 2.07 9.14
CA ILE A 80 -1.99 2.93 8.01
C ILE A 80 -3.04 3.97 8.42
N ALA A 81 -4.09 3.59 9.16
CA ALA A 81 -5.10 4.51 9.65
C ALA A 81 -4.50 5.61 10.56
N LEU A 82 -3.60 5.24 11.48
CA LEU A 82 -2.82 6.19 12.29
C LEU A 82 -2.03 7.15 11.41
N SER A 83 -1.31 6.62 10.41
CA SER A 83 -0.51 7.41 9.48
C SER A 83 -1.33 8.44 8.70
N LEU A 84 -2.61 8.18 8.48
CA LEU A 84 -3.54 9.06 7.77
C LEU A 84 -4.18 10.13 8.67
N LEU A 85 -4.00 10.08 9.99
CA LEU A 85 -4.62 11.05 10.90
C LEU A 85 -4.20 12.49 10.58
N SER A 86 -2.92 12.71 10.24
CA SER A 86 -2.37 14.02 9.86
C SER A 86 -2.72 14.48 8.44
N ASP A 87 -3.52 13.73 7.70
CA ASP A 87 -3.91 14.01 6.30
C ASP A 87 -2.71 14.21 5.35
N PRO A 88 -1.77 13.27 5.28
CA PRO A 88 -0.60 13.43 4.42
C PRO A 88 -1.01 13.45 2.94
N ALA A 89 -0.24 14.19 2.13
CA ALA A 89 -0.37 14.11 0.67
C ALA A 89 0.32 12.87 0.11
N VAL A 90 1.38 12.40 0.79
CA VAL A 90 2.20 11.27 0.36
C VAL A 90 2.32 10.27 1.50
N LEU A 91 2.04 9.01 1.22
CA LEU A 91 2.22 7.87 2.12
C LEU A 91 3.31 6.97 1.56
N LEU A 92 4.37 6.75 2.34
CA LEU A 92 5.46 5.84 2.02
C LEU A 92 5.28 4.57 2.85
N LEU A 93 5.16 3.42 2.19
CA LEU A 93 4.95 2.12 2.83
C LEU A 93 6.14 1.20 2.52
N ASP A 94 6.73 0.63 3.55
CA ASP A 94 7.85 -0.29 3.41
C ASP A 94 7.36 -1.73 3.62
N GLU A 95 7.44 -2.55 2.55
CA GLU A 95 7.04 -3.97 2.52
C GLU A 95 5.66 -4.25 3.14
N PRO A 96 4.59 -3.51 2.77
CA PRO A 96 3.31 -3.58 3.46
C PRO A 96 2.57 -4.92 3.28
N THR A 97 2.97 -5.76 2.32
CA THR A 97 2.37 -7.08 2.05
C THR A 97 3.07 -8.23 2.77
N LYS A 98 4.20 -7.95 3.42
CA LYS A 98 5.02 -9.00 4.03
C LYS A 98 4.28 -9.72 5.15
N GLY A 99 4.25 -11.06 5.06
CA GLY A 99 3.59 -11.92 6.05
C GLY A 99 2.06 -11.88 6.01
N GLN A 100 1.46 -11.29 4.98
CA GLN A 100 0.01 -11.26 4.80
C GLN A 100 -0.47 -12.40 3.89
N ASP A 101 -1.62 -12.96 4.22
CA ASP A 101 -2.33 -13.89 3.37
C ASP A 101 -2.99 -13.17 2.16
N ALA A 102 -3.53 -13.93 1.23
CA ALA A 102 -4.13 -13.41 0.01
C ALA A 102 -5.29 -12.43 0.28
N LEU A 103 -6.16 -12.74 1.25
CA LEU A 103 -7.33 -11.90 1.57
C LEU A 103 -6.89 -10.56 2.18
N CYS A 104 -5.89 -10.58 3.06
CA CYS A 104 -5.32 -9.37 3.65
C CYS A 104 -4.64 -8.50 2.58
N ARG A 105 -3.94 -9.11 1.60
CA ARG A 105 -3.31 -8.40 0.47
C ARG A 105 -4.34 -7.74 -0.44
N GLU A 106 -5.43 -8.42 -0.77
CA GLU A 106 -6.53 -7.85 -1.56
C GLU A 106 -7.20 -6.68 -0.82
N ALA A 107 -7.47 -6.84 0.48
CA ALA A 107 -8.03 -5.77 1.30
C ALA A 107 -7.10 -4.56 1.37
N LEU A 108 -5.79 -4.77 1.50
CA LEU A 108 -4.77 -3.73 1.45
C LEU A 108 -4.79 -3.01 0.10
N ALA A 109 -4.75 -3.76 -1.01
CA ALA A 109 -4.79 -3.20 -2.36
C ALA A 109 -6.01 -2.30 -2.57
N ALA A 110 -7.21 -2.80 -2.25
CA ALA A 110 -8.45 -2.04 -2.36
C ALA A 110 -8.45 -0.76 -1.50
N MET A 111 -7.81 -0.80 -0.34
CA MET A 111 -7.65 0.37 0.52
C MET A 111 -6.69 1.39 -0.09
N LEU A 112 -5.55 0.95 -0.63
CA LEU A 112 -4.56 1.83 -1.26
C LEU A 112 -5.13 2.51 -2.51
N HIS A 113 -5.90 1.80 -3.34
CA HIS A 113 -6.61 2.38 -4.47
C HIS A 113 -7.59 3.49 -4.03
N ARG A 114 -8.39 3.25 -2.98
CA ARG A 114 -9.27 4.33 -2.44
C ARG A 114 -8.48 5.57 -1.98
N LEU A 115 -7.26 5.40 -1.45
CA LEU A 115 -6.41 6.53 -1.08
C LEU A 115 -5.92 7.29 -2.31
N THR A 116 -5.48 6.61 -3.37
CA THR A 116 -5.05 7.26 -4.61
C THR A 116 -6.21 7.94 -5.33
N ASP A 117 -7.40 7.32 -5.37
CA ASP A 117 -8.62 7.92 -5.92
C ASP A 117 -9.04 9.20 -5.17
N SER A 118 -8.73 9.28 -3.87
CA SER A 118 -8.94 10.50 -3.07
C SER A 118 -7.86 11.58 -3.29
N GLY A 119 -6.94 11.38 -4.24
CA GLY A 119 -5.88 12.31 -4.61
C GLY A 119 -4.61 12.24 -3.76
N LYS A 120 -4.42 11.15 -2.99
CA LYS A 120 -3.16 10.91 -2.28
C LYS A 120 -2.16 10.19 -3.17
N THR A 121 -0.88 10.42 -2.92
CA THR A 121 0.20 9.65 -3.54
C THR A 121 0.64 8.54 -2.59
N VAL A 122 0.65 7.31 -3.07
CA VAL A 122 1.18 6.16 -2.32
C VAL A 122 2.44 5.67 -3.00
N VAL A 123 3.50 5.50 -2.23
CA VAL A 123 4.77 4.92 -2.68
C VAL A 123 5.04 3.68 -1.84
N ILE A 124 5.28 2.55 -2.49
CA ILE A 124 5.49 1.26 -1.84
C ILE A 124 6.87 0.73 -2.22
N THR A 125 7.66 0.32 -1.23
CA THR A 125 8.80 -0.57 -1.49
C THR A 125 8.33 -2.00 -1.28
N THR A 126 8.62 -2.90 -2.21
CA THR A 126 8.26 -4.31 -2.08
C THR A 126 9.12 -5.21 -2.95
N HIS A 127 9.30 -6.45 -2.53
CA HIS A 127 9.82 -7.54 -3.32
C HIS A 127 8.72 -8.44 -3.91
N ASP A 128 7.44 -8.16 -3.59
CA ASP A 128 6.27 -8.83 -4.14
C ASP A 128 5.97 -8.27 -5.54
N LEU A 129 6.53 -8.91 -6.56
CA LEU A 129 6.43 -8.45 -7.94
C LEU A 129 5.00 -8.58 -8.49
N ASP A 130 4.26 -9.59 -8.04
CA ASP A 130 2.88 -9.81 -8.46
C ASP A 130 1.99 -8.70 -7.90
N PHE A 131 2.13 -8.36 -6.61
CA PHE A 131 1.41 -7.23 -6.00
C PHE A 131 1.74 -5.90 -6.69
N ALA A 132 3.02 -5.66 -7.00
CA ALA A 132 3.46 -4.45 -7.69
C ALA A 132 2.91 -4.34 -9.11
N ALA A 133 2.83 -5.47 -9.84
CA ALA A 133 2.30 -5.51 -11.21
C ALA A 133 0.78 -5.33 -11.27
N GLU A 134 0.07 -5.87 -10.27
CA GLU A 134 -1.38 -5.79 -10.20
C GLU A 134 -1.90 -4.42 -9.74
N ASN A 135 -1.15 -3.75 -8.86
CA ASN A 135 -1.66 -2.59 -8.13
C ASN A 135 -0.89 -1.29 -8.38
N GLY A 136 0.29 -1.35 -9.03
CA GLY A 136 1.12 -0.17 -9.27
C GLY A 136 0.82 0.51 -10.59
N ASP A 137 0.63 1.83 -10.61
CA ASP A 137 0.59 2.63 -11.84
C ASP A 137 1.99 2.71 -12.48
N ARG A 138 3.00 2.89 -11.65
CA ARG A 138 4.40 3.01 -12.06
C ARG A 138 5.30 2.19 -11.16
N THR A 139 6.26 1.51 -11.76
CA THR A 139 7.25 0.68 -11.08
C THR A 139 8.65 1.21 -11.33
N ALA A 140 9.49 1.20 -10.30
CA ALA A 140 10.90 1.53 -10.36
C ALA A 140 11.74 0.40 -9.77
N LEU A 141 12.82 0.02 -10.46
CA LEU A 141 13.82 -0.90 -9.95
C LEU A 141 14.97 -0.13 -9.31
N ILE A 142 15.24 -0.45 -8.05
CA ILE A 142 16.37 0.09 -7.31
C ILE A 142 17.43 -0.99 -7.18
N PHE A 143 18.65 -0.70 -7.62
CA PHE A 143 19.80 -1.59 -7.49
C PHE A 143 21.05 -0.78 -7.15
N GLY A 144 21.83 -1.24 -6.17
CA GLY A 144 23.03 -0.53 -5.73
C GLY A 144 22.78 0.90 -5.26
N GLY A 145 21.61 1.17 -4.66
CA GLY A 145 21.21 2.50 -4.18
C GLY A 145 20.81 3.49 -5.29
N ARG A 146 20.58 3.01 -6.52
CA ARG A 146 20.21 3.83 -7.67
C ARG A 146 18.96 3.28 -8.34
N ILE A 147 18.13 4.17 -8.89
CA ILE A 147 17.04 3.78 -9.80
C ILE A 147 17.67 3.42 -11.15
N VAL A 148 17.56 2.14 -11.52
CA VAL A 148 18.12 1.62 -12.77
C VAL A 148 17.09 1.53 -13.89
N SER A 149 15.81 1.45 -13.55
CA SER A 149 14.69 1.47 -14.49
C SER A 149 13.46 2.05 -13.81
N ILE A 150 12.61 2.75 -14.57
CA ILE A 150 11.33 3.26 -14.12
C ILE A 150 10.38 3.35 -15.31
N GLY A 151 9.12 2.96 -15.11
CA GLY A 151 8.11 3.01 -16.17
C GLY A 151 6.70 2.76 -15.66
N GLU A 152 5.75 2.73 -16.58
CA GLU A 152 4.42 2.21 -16.34
C GLU A 152 4.52 0.71 -16.03
N SER A 153 3.78 0.22 -15.03
CA SER A 153 4.00 -1.10 -14.43
C SER A 153 3.88 -2.24 -15.44
N THR A 154 2.84 -2.25 -16.26
CA THR A 154 2.66 -3.31 -17.26
C THR A 154 3.83 -3.37 -18.24
N ARG A 155 4.26 -2.22 -18.74
CA ARG A 155 5.42 -2.13 -19.67
C ARG A 155 6.71 -2.50 -18.97
N PHE A 156 6.88 -2.08 -17.72
CA PHE A 156 8.07 -2.41 -16.92
C PHE A 156 8.23 -3.92 -16.77
N PHE A 157 7.19 -4.64 -16.33
CA PHE A 157 7.24 -6.09 -16.12
C PHE A 157 7.27 -6.89 -17.43
N ALA A 158 6.63 -6.40 -18.50
CA ALA A 158 6.69 -7.03 -19.82
C ALA A 158 8.09 -6.97 -20.46
N ALA A 159 8.81 -5.86 -20.25
CA ALA A 159 10.12 -5.62 -20.82
C ALA A 159 11.27 -6.23 -20.00
N ASN A 160 11.02 -6.67 -18.76
CA ASN A 160 12.07 -7.11 -17.84
C ASN A 160 12.16 -8.64 -17.79
N ASP A 161 13.35 -9.21 -18.02
CA ASP A 161 13.55 -10.66 -18.05
C ASP A 161 13.78 -11.25 -16.65
N TYR A 162 14.41 -10.51 -15.77
CA TYR A 162 14.82 -10.98 -14.44
C TYR A 162 13.83 -10.55 -13.35
N TYR A 163 13.44 -9.28 -13.37
CA TYR A 163 12.52 -8.71 -12.39
C TYR A 163 11.12 -8.63 -13.00
N THR A 164 10.47 -9.78 -13.13
CA THR A 164 9.15 -9.91 -13.72
C THR A 164 8.31 -10.93 -12.93
N THR A 165 7.00 -10.87 -13.10
CA THR A 165 6.03 -11.73 -12.42
C THR A 165 6.12 -13.19 -12.85
N ALA A 166 5.55 -14.09 -12.06
CA ALA A 166 5.42 -15.50 -12.44
C ALA A 166 4.58 -15.66 -13.71
N ALA A 167 3.46 -14.94 -13.81
CA ALA A 167 2.59 -14.92 -14.98
C ALA A 167 3.35 -14.53 -16.26
N ALA A 168 4.11 -13.42 -16.22
CA ALA A 168 4.88 -12.97 -17.36
C ALA A 168 5.94 -14.02 -17.79
N ARG A 169 6.63 -14.68 -16.85
CA ARG A 169 7.61 -15.72 -17.18
C ARG A 169 7.00 -16.93 -17.87
N MET A 170 5.82 -17.37 -17.41
CA MET A 170 5.13 -18.54 -17.97
C MET A 170 4.51 -18.25 -19.33
N THR A 171 3.97 -17.06 -19.54
CA THR A 171 3.18 -16.74 -20.74
C THR A 171 3.95 -16.00 -21.83
N ARG A 172 5.15 -15.49 -21.56
CA ARG A 172 5.96 -14.68 -22.50
C ARG A 172 6.14 -15.30 -23.90
N PRO A 173 6.30 -16.62 -24.07
CA PRO A 173 6.38 -17.23 -25.41
C PRO A 173 5.12 -17.00 -26.25
N PHE A 174 3.97 -16.78 -25.59
CA PHE A 174 2.67 -16.66 -26.22
C PHE A 174 2.11 -15.23 -26.12
N PHE A 175 2.25 -14.61 -24.95
CA PHE A 175 1.64 -13.33 -24.61
C PHE A 175 2.65 -12.39 -23.94
N LYS A 176 3.17 -11.43 -24.65
CA LYS A 176 4.19 -10.50 -24.14
C LYS A 176 3.67 -9.51 -23.07
N THR A 177 2.36 -9.30 -23.00
CA THR A 177 1.73 -8.31 -22.11
C THR A 177 0.98 -8.94 -20.93
N ALA A 178 1.03 -10.26 -20.78
CA ALA A 178 0.39 -10.98 -19.70
C ALA A 178 1.24 -10.93 -18.42
N VAL A 179 1.30 -9.76 -17.78
CA VAL A 179 2.15 -9.54 -16.58
C VAL A 179 1.45 -9.87 -15.27
N THR A 180 0.12 -10.08 -15.28
CA THR A 180 -0.66 -10.51 -14.11
C THR A 180 -1.33 -11.85 -14.37
N ALA A 181 -1.64 -12.60 -13.30
CA ALA A 181 -2.31 -13.89 -13.41
C ALA A 181 -3.69 -13.76 -14.08
N ASN A 182 -4.45 -12.74 -13.73
CA ASN A 182 -5.77 -12.47 -14.32
C ASN A 182 -5.65 -12.19 -15.83
N ARG A 183 -4.71 -11.35 -16.23
CA ARG A 183 -4.51 -11.04 -17.65
C ARG A 183 -4.03 -12.25 -18.45
N ALA A 184 -3.20 -13.09 -17.85
CA ALA A 184 -2.77 -14.35 -18.44
C ALA A 184 -3.96 -15.29 -18.67
N ALA A 185 -4.83 -15.44 -17.68
CA ALA A 185 -6.02 -16.29 -17.78
C ALA A 185 -7.00 -15.78 -18.86
N GLU A 186 -7.26 -14.47 -18.92
CA GLU A 186 -8.08 -13.84 -19.96
C GLU A 186 -7.54 -14.14 -21.36
N LEU A 187 -6.25 -13.90 -21.60
CA LEU A 187 -5.63 -14.13 -22.91
C LEU A 187 -5.61 -15.61 -23.30
N CYS A 188 -5.43 -16.52 -22.34
CA CYS A 188 -5.55 -17.95 -22.60
C CYS A 188 -6.99 -18.32 -23.01
N ALA A 189 -8.00 -17.79 -22.35
CA ALA A 189 -9.39 -18.02 -22.69
C ALA A 189 -9.76 -17.44 -24.08
N GLU A 190 -9.31 -16.23 -24.38
CA GLU A 190 -9.50 -15.57 -25.68
C GLU A 190 -8.83 -16.34 -26.85
N SER A 191 -7.67 -16.94 -26.61
CA SER A 191 -6.91 -17.67 -27.63
C SER A 191 -7.34 -19.12 -27.84
N GLY A 192 -8.38 -19.59 -27.13
CA GLY A 192 -8.92 -20.94 -27.29
C GLY A 192 -8.03 -22.05 -26.71
N PHE A 193 -7.05 -21.70 -25.85
CA PHE A 193 -6.34 -22.69 -25.04
C PHE A 193 -7.35 -23.39 -24.12
N ARG A 194 -7.85 -24.55 -24.55
CA ARG A 194 -8.64 -25.47 -23.71
C ARG A 194 -7.67 -26.43 -23.04
N HIS A 195 -7.81 -26.64 -21.75
CA HIS A 195 -7.23 -27.80 -21.09
C HIS A 195 -7.85 -29.06 -21.73
N GLU A 196 -7.02 -29.84 -22.45
CA GLU A 196 -7.31 -31.27 -22.66
C GLU A 196 -6.92 -32.04 -21.39
#